data_2b4b6bffa74b149a055fe4b191590827
#
_entry.id   2b4b6bffa74b149a055fe4b191590827
#
_cell.length_a   1.000
_cell.length_b   1.000
_cell.length_c   1.000
_cell.angle_alpha   90.00
_cell.angle_beta   90.00
_cell.angle_gamma   90.00
#
_symmetry.space_group_name_H-M   'P 1'
#
loop_
_entity.id
_entity.type
_entity.pdbx_description
1 polymer ?
#
loop_
_entity_poly.entity_id
_entity_poly.type
_entity_poly.pdbx_seq_one_letter_code
_entity_poly.pdbx_strand_id
1 'polypeptide(L)'
;MLLEHLALHVADPVAFSGWYQQHLGLRVVRHLPEPHQTHFLADARGAVIEIYRNPAAPVPDYGTMHPLVLHIAFQSLDADADRARLLAAGAVFVEAVLPPDGSKLLMLRDPWGLALQVCQRARPLIS
;
A
#
# COMPACT_ATOMS: atom_id res chain seq x y z
N MET A 1 -7.33 5.68 23.11
CA MET A 1 -6.24 5.94 22.12
C MET A 1 -6.69 5.44 20.76
N LEU A 2 -6.41 6.17 19.69
CA LEU A 2 -6.76 5.79 18.31
C LEU A 2 -5.48 5.66 17.50
N LEU A 3 -5.46 4.74 16.54
CA LEU A 3 -4.36 4.67 15.58
C LEU A 3 -4.43 5.92 14.69
N GLU A 4 -3.36 6.72 14.67
CA GLU A 4 -3.35 7.94 13.85
C GLU A 4 -2.81 7.67 12.45
N HIS A 5 -1.64 7.02 12.33
CA HIS A 5 -1.05 6.66 11.03
C HIS A 5 -0.06 5.51 11.16
N LEU A 6 0.25 4.89 10.03
CA LEU A 6 1.40 4.02 9.83
C LEU A 6 2.41 4.74 8.96
N ALA A 7 3.69 4.75 9.35
CA ALA A 7 4.75 5.44 8.62
C ALA A 7 5.56 4.47 7.75
N LEU A 8 5.86 4.87 6.52
CA LEU A 8 6.70 4.15 5.58
C LEU A 8 7.84 5.06 5.09
N HIS A 9 9.07 4.63 5.34
CA HIS A 9 10.28 5.31 4.87
C HIS A 9 10.62 4.83 3.46
N VAL A 10 10.66 5.74 2.50
CA VAL A 10 10.85 5.39 1.08
C VAL A 10 11.93 6.26 0.42
N ALA A 11 12.51 5.78 -0.68
CA ALA A 11 13.57 6.49 -1.37
C ALA A 11 13.06 7.75 -2.10
N ASP A 12 11.86 7.70 -2.68
CA ASP A 12 11.24 8.79 -3.44
C ASP A 12 9.78 9.00 -2.99
N PRO A 13 9.54 9.82 -1.95
CA PRO A 13 8.19 10.05 -1.44
C PRO A 13 7.24 10.65 -2.46
N VAL A 14 7.72 11.51 -3.37
CA VAL A 14 6.88 12.14 -4.39
C VAL A 14 6.36 11.11 -5.37
N ALA A 15 7.25 10.30 -5.94
CA ALA A 15 6.86 9.26 -6.90
C ALA A 15 5.99 8.18 -6.25
N PHE A 16 6.36 7.72 -5.05
CA PHE A 16 5.61 6.73 -4.29
C PHE A 16 4.19 7.21 -3.99
N SER A 17 4.06 8.40 -3.43
CA SER A 17 2.76 9.00 -3.10
C SER A 17 1.90 9.22 -4.34
N GLY A 18 2.49 9.65 -5.46
CA GLY A 18 1.79 9.84 -6.74
C GLY A 18 1.19 8.54 -7.27
N TRP A 19 1.93 7.44 -7.20
CA TRP A 19 1.44 6.13 -7.64
C TRP A 19 0.27 5.64 -6.80
N TYR A 20 0.36 5.77 -5.47
CA TYR A 20 -0.71 5.37 -4.56
C TYR A 20 -1.95 6.24 -4.70
N GLN A 21 -1.79 7.53 -4.98
CA GLN A 21 -2.93 8.41 -5.30
C GLN A 21 -3.61 7.98 -6.59
N GLN A 22 -2.84 7.76 -7.65
CA GLN A 22 -3.36 7.47 -8.98
C GLN A 22 -4.00 6.09 -9.05
N HIS A 23 -3.40 5.07 -8.42
CA HIS A 23 -3.79 3.67 -8.63
C HIS A 23 -4.57 3.05 -7.48
N LEU A 24 -4.48 3.61 -6.27
CA LEU A 24 -5.19 3.10 -5.10
C LEU A 24 -6.20 4.10 -4.51
N GLY A 25 -6.35 5.26 -5.15
CA GLY A 25 -7.37 6.23 -4.77
C GLY A 25 -7.12 6.93 -3.43
N LEU A 26 -5.89 6.87 -2.93
CA LEU A 26 -5.52 7.64 -1.74
C LEU A 26 -5.46 9.14 -2.07
N ARG A 27 -5.73 9.97 -1.09
CA ARG A 27 -5.63 11.43 -1.23
C ARG A 27 -4.64 12.00 -0.22
N VAL A 28 -3.91 13.03 -0.61
CA VAL A 28 -3.03 13.76 0.30
C VAL A 28 -3.88 14.59 1.25
N VAL A 29 -3.73 14.38 2.56
CA VAL A 29 -4.41 15.18 3.59
C VAL A 29 -3.46 16.18 4.24
N ARG A 30 -2.16 15.94 4.15
CA ARG A 30 -1.11 16.88 4.57
C ARG A 30 0.17 16.62 3.78
N HIS A 31 0.83 17.70 3.38
CA HIS A 31 2.12 17.65 2.69
C HIS A 31 3.09 18.63 3.35
N LEU A 32 4.25 18.13 3.74
CA LEU A 32 5.36 18.90 4.29
C LEU A 32 6.57 18.69 3.37
N PRO A 33 6.81 19.59 2.39
CA PRO A 33 7.87 19.37 1.39
C PRO A 33 9.27 19.32 2.02
N GLU A 34 9.51 20.10 3.07
CA GLU A 34 10.78 20.15 3.78
C GLU A 34 10.64 19.69 5.24
N PRO A 35 11.64 19.03 5.80
CA PRO A 35 12.89 18.59 5.17
C PRO A 35 12.80 17.19 4.52
N HIS A 36 11.69 16.43 4.70
CA HIS A 36 11.63 14.99 4.40
C HIS A 36 10.63 14.63 3.31
N GLN A 37 10.09 15.59 2.58
CA GLN A 37 9.08 15.37 1.54
C GLN A 37 7.90 14.52 2.07
N THR A 38 7.42 14.83 3.27
CA THR A 38 6.40 14.05 3.96
C THR A 38 5.04 14.21 3.31
N HIS A 39 4.38 13.08 3.02
CA HIS A 39 3.02 13.03 2.53
C HIS A 39 2.18 12.17 3.47
N PHE A 40 1.09 12.72 3.98
CA PHE A 40 0.06 11.94 4.69
C PHE A 40 -1.05 11.61 3.70
N LEU A 41 -1.20 10.33 3.41
CA LEU A 41 -2.20 9.83 2.46
C LEU A 41 -3.32 9.15 3.22
N ALA A 42 -4.57 9.49 2.91
CA ALA A 42 -5.74 8.88 3.53
C ALA A 42 -6.60 8.15 2.50
N ASP A 43 -7.20 7.05 2.92
CA ASP A 43 -8.26 6.40 2.17
C ASP A 43 -9.63 7.06 2.45
N ALA A 44 -10.69 6.53 1.83
CA ALA A 44 -12.05 7.08 1.99
C ALA A 44 -12.63 6.87 3.40
N ARG A 45 -12.07 5.97 4.20
CA ARG A 45 -12.51 5.71 5.58
C ARG A 45 -11.68 6.43 6.63
N GLY A 46 -10.58 7.07 6.22
CA GLY A 46 -9.72 7.83 7.12
C GLY A 46 -8.52 7.06 7.67
N ALA A 47 -8.21 5.87 7.14
CA ALA A 47 -6.93 5.23 7.42
C ALA A 47 -5.81 6.03 6.76
N VAL A 48 -4.75 6.32 7.52
CA VAL A 48 -3.68 7.23 7.08
C VAL A 48 -2.34 6.50 7.06
N ILE A 49 -1.60 6.69 5.97
CA ILE A 49 -0.19 6.34 5.88
C ILE A 49 0.65 7.60 5.71
N GLU A 50 1.79 7.64 6.40
CA GLU A 50 2.80 8.67 6.26
C GLU A 50 3.91 8.15 5.36
N ILE A 51 4.22 8.88 4.30
CA ILE A 51 5.29 8.57 3.35
C ILE A 51 6.34 9.67 3.44
N TYR A 52 7.59 9.30 3.71
CA TYR A 52 8.66 10.27 3.91
C TYR A 52 10.03 9.67 3.64
N ARG A 53 11.04 10.55 3.60
CA ARG A 53 12.45 10.17 3.58
C ARG A 53 13.22 10.99 4.60
N ASN A 54 13.77 10.32 5.61
CA ASN A 54 14.62 10.93 6.63
C ASN A 54 15.99 10.24 6.62
N PRO A 55 17.09 10.97 6.31
CA PRO A 55 18.43 10.38 6.24
C PRO A 55 18.96 9.88 7.58
N ALA A 56 18.28 10.14 8.70
CA ALA A 56 18.65 9.60 10.01
C ALA A 56 18.52 8.07 10.10
N ALA A 57 17.77 7.44 9.16
CA ALA A 57 17.59 5.99 9.10
C ALA A 57 17.74 5.51 7.64
N PRO A 58 18.17 4.25 7.44
CA PRO A 58 18.21 3.67 6.10
C PRO A 58 16.82 3.45 5.55
N VAL A 59 16.67 3.56 4.23
CA VAL A 59 15.45 3.12 3.55
C VAL A 59 15.49 1.60 3.45
N PRO A 60 14.43 0.87 3.88
CA PRO A 60 14.40 -0.58 3.74
C PRO A 60 14.45 -1.00 2.26
N ASP A 61 15.11 -2.11 1.98
CA ASP A 61 14.99 -2.78 0.68
C ASP A 61 13.72 -3.63 0.68
N TYR A 62 12.61 -3.00 0.34
CA TYR A 62 11.31 -3.67 0.34
C TYR A 62 11.25 -4.85 -0.63
N GLY A 63 12.00 -4.80 -1.74
CA GLY A 63 12.01 -5.85 -2.74
C GLY A 63 12.60 -7.17 -2.25
N THR A 64 13.49 -7.13 -1.26
CA THR A 64 14.09 -8.33 -0.64
C THR A 64 13.37 -8.77 0.63
N MET A 65 12.43 -7.96 1.12
CA MET A 65 11.68 -8.27 2.33
C MET A 65 10.55 -9.25 2.00
N HIS A 66 10.49 -10.37 2.76
CA HIS A 66 9.43 -11.34 2.58
C HIS A 66 8.06 -10.68 2.87
N PRO A 67 7.01 -10.93 2.05
CA PRO A 67 5.70 -10.30 2.25
C PRO A 67 5.05 -10.55 3.62
N LEU A 68 5.39 -11.65 4.29
CA LEU A 68 4.88 -11.94 5.64
C LEU A 68 5.54 -11.06 6.73
N VAL A 69 6.68 -10.44 6.44
CA VAL A 69 7.33 -9.51 7.40
C VAL A 69 6.58 -8.18 7.42
N LEU A 70 6.24 -7.67 6.25
CA LEU A 70 5.47 -6.45 6.10
C LEU A 70 4.72 -6.48 4.77
N HIS A 71 3.44 -6.22 4.82
CA HIS A 71 2.65 -5.89 3.63
C HIS A 71 1.57 -4.89 4.00
N ILE A 72 1.14 -4.12 3.03
CA ILE A 72 0.01 -3.22 3.15
C ILE A 72 -1.15 -3.83 2.35
N ALA A 73 -2.34 -3.91 2.95
CA ALA A 73 -3.48 -4.57 2.34
C ALA A 73 -4.61 -3.59 2.07
N PHE A 74 -5.20 -3.70 0.89
CA PHE A 74 -6.35 -2.90 0.47
C PHE A 74 -7.55 -3.79 0.20
N GLN A 75 -8.71 -3.36 0.67
CA GLN A 75 -9.98 -4.01 0.36
C GLN A 75 -10.34 -3.77 -1.10
N SER A 76 -10.79 -4.82 -1.77
CA SER A 76 -11.23 -4.79 -3.16
C SER A 76 -12.62 -5.40 -3.29
N LEU A 77 -13.40 -4.88 -4.23
CA LEU A 77 -14.69 -5.47 -4.65
C LEU A 77 -14.51 -6.46 -5.81
N ASP A 78 -13.42 -6.33 -6.56
CA ASP A 78 -13.05 -7.22 -7.66
C ASP A 78 -11.52 -7.34 -7.70
N ALA A 79 -11.01 -8.31 -6.96
CA ALA A 79 -9.56 -8.49 -6.81
C ALA A 79 -8.86 -8.83 -8.14
N ASP A 80 -9.52 -9.57 -9.04
CA ASP A 80 -8.93 -9.92 -10.33
C ASP A 80 -8.80 -8.71 -11.24
N ALA A 81 -9.82 -7.86 -11.30
CA ALA A 81 -9.78 -6.60 -12.05
C ALA A 81 -8.73 -5.64 -11.48
N ASP A 82 -8.68 -5.49 -10.16
CA ASP A 82 -7.68 -4.64 -9.51
C ASP A 82 -6.26 -5.16 -9.72
N ARG A 83 -6.04 -6.48 -9.66
CA ARG A 83 -4.74 -7.08 -10.00
C ARG A 83 -4.34 -6.71 -11.42
N ALA A 84 -5.19 -6.92 -12.39
CA ALA A 84 -4.88 -6.62 -13.80
C ALA A 84 -4.51 -5.14 -13.99
N ARG A 85 -5.25 -4.24 -13.35
CA ARG A 85 -5.02 -2.80 -13.41
C ARG A 85 -3.69 -2.41 -12.76
N LEU A 86 -3.38 -2.98 -11.60
CA LEU A 86 -2.14 -2.69 -10.88
C LEU A 86 -0.91 -3.26 -11.60
N LEU A 87 -1.01 -4.46 -12.20
CA LEU A 87 0.07 -5.01 -13.04
C LEU A 87 0.36 -4.12 -14.24
N ALA A 88 -0.68 -3.58 -14.89
CA ALA A 88 -0.51 -2.63 -15.99
C ALA A 88 0.15 -1.31 -15.52
N ALA A 89 0.04 -0.98 -14.23
CA ALA A 89 0.64 0.19 -13.60
C ALA A 89 2.05 -0.05 -13.03
N GLY A 90 2.64 -1.23 -13.23
CA GLY A 90 4.00 -1.55 -12.82
C GLY A 90 4.14 -2.42 -11.58
N ALA A 91 3.05 -2.87 -10.96
CA ALA A 91 3.11 -3.86 -9.89
C ALA A 91 3.48 -5.25 -10.46
N VAL A 92 3.97 -6.14 -9.58
CA VAL A 92 4.33 -7.52 -9.92
C VAL A 92 3.51 -8.46 -9.07
N PHE A 93 2.94 -9.51 -9.69
CA PHE A 93 2.18 -10.53 -8.97
C PHE A 93 3.12 -11.49 -8.24
N VAL A 94 2.77 -11.85 -6.99
CA VAL A 94 3.52 -12.80 -6.17
C VAL A 94 2.77 -14.12 -6.03
N GLU A 95 1.58 -14.09 -5.41
CA GLU A 95 0.78 -15.29 -5.17
C GLU A 95 -0.68 -14.97 -4.88
N ALA A 96 -1.53 -15.99 -5.02
CA ALA A 96 -2.92 -15.93 -4.62
C ALA A 96 -3.18 -16.93 -3.48
N VAL A 97 -3.91 -16.47 -2.44
CA VAL A 97 -4.46 -17.33 -1.40
C VAL A 97 -5.98 -17.28 -1.54
N LEU A 98 -6.58 -18.47 -1.69
CA LEU A 98 -8.02 -18.64 -1.93
C LEU A 98 -8.62 -19.41 -0.76
N PRO A 99 -9.03 -18.73 0.33
CA PRO A 99 -9.65 -19.39 1.48
C PRO A 99 -10.96 -20.10 1.09
N PRO A 100 -11.38 -21.11 1.89
CA PRO A 100 -12.61 -21.88 1.58
C PRO A 100 -13.89 -21.05 1.62
N ASP A 101 -13.88 -19.88 2.27
CA ASP A 101 -15.04 -18.99 2.38
C ASP A 101 -15.34 -18.19 1.10
N GLY A 102 -14.52 -18.35 0.05
CA GLY A 102 -14.65 -17.62 -1.22
C GLY A 102 -13.90 -16.31 -1.28
N SER A 103 -13.14 -15.95 -0.25
CA SER A 103 -12.25 -14.79 -0.29
C SER A 103 -11.13 -14.97 -1.30
N LYS A 104 -10.60 -13.85 -1.82
CA LYS A 104 -9.38 -13.81 -2.64
C LYS A 104 -8.40 -12.84 -2.01
N LEU A 105 -7.21 -13.34 -1.67
CA LEU A 105 -6.12 -12.54 -1.12
C LEU A 105 -4.97 -12.62 -2.13
N LEU A 106 -4.77 -11.54 -2.88
CA LEU A 106 -3.78 -11.49 -3.94
C LEU A 106 -2.59 -10.67 -3.48
N MET A 107 -1.42 -11.29 -3.33
CA MET A 107 -0.20 -10.62 -2.97
C MET A 107 0.54 -10.16 -4.22
N LEU A 108 0.86 -8.86 -4.26
CA LEU A 108 1.65 -8.20 -5.27
C LEU A 108 2.84 -7.50 -4.63
N ARG A 109 3.73 -6.98 -5.45
CA ARG A 109 4.70 -5.95 -5.06
C ARG A 109 4.44 -4.69 -5.87
N ASP A 110 4.50 -3.54 -5.22
CA ASP A 110 4.41 -2.27 -5.91
C ASP A 110 5.70 -2.00 -6.72
N PRO A 111 5.79 -0.91 -7.51
CA PRO A 111 6.98 -0.64 -8.33
C PRO A 111 8.28 -0.48 -7.53
N TRP A 112 8.21 -0.23 -6.22
CA TRP A 112 9.38 -0.13 -5.32
C TRP A 112 9.65 -1.42 -4.54
N GLY A 113 8.88 -2.46 -4.80
CA GLY A 113 9.06 -3.76 -4.19
C GLY A 113 8.29 -3.98 -2.88
N LEU A 114 7.59 -2.98 -2.37
CA LEU A 114 6.77 -3.14 -1.16
C LEU A 114 5.63 -4.14 -1.43
N ALA A 115 5.46 -5.10 -0.53
CA ALA A 115 4.38 -6.06 -0.62
C ALA A 115 3.02 -5.37 -0.45
N LEU A 116 2.16 -5.55 -1.45
CA LEU A 116 0.84 -4.94 -1.57
C LEU A 116 -0.18 -6.05 -1.78
N GLN A 117 -1.09 -6.20 -0.82
CA GLN A 117 -2.12 -7.23 -0.89
C GLN A 117 -3.47 -6.64 -1.31
N VAL A 118 -4.13 -7.27 -2.26
CA VAL A 118 -5.50 -6.95 -2.68
C VAL A 118 -6.43 -7.99 -2.06
N CYS A 119 -7.37 -7.53 -1.22
CA CYS A 119 -8.21 -8.40 -0.42
C CYS A 119 -9.69 -8.27 -0.81
N GLN A 120 -10.20 -9.25 -1.51
CA GLN A 120 -11.64 -9.43 -1.72
C GLN A 120 -12.15 -10.46 -0.72
N ARG A 121 -12.76 -9.98 0.36
CA ARG A 121 -13.22 -10.85 1.43
C ARG A 121 -14.69 -11.18 1.27
N ALA A 122 -15.06 -12.46 1.54
CA ALA A 122 -16.45 -12.88 1.61
C ALA A 122 -17.21 -12.14 2.73
N ARG A 123 -16.51 -11.79 3.81
CA ARG A 123 -17.05 -10.95 4.89
C ARG A 123 -16.03 -9.85 5.25
N PRO A 124 -16.44 -8.58 5.31
CA PRO A 124 -15.56 -7.50 5.76
C PRO A 124 -15.00 -7.77 7.16
N LEU A 125 -13.79 -7.25 7.45
CA LEU A 125 -13.20 -7.32 8.79
C LEU A 125 -13.98 -6.46 9.78
N ILE A 126 -14.51 -5.35 9.31
CA ILE A 126 -15.30 -4.40 10.09
C ILE A 126 -16.56 -4.10 9.28
N SER A 127 -17.68 -4.18 9.94
CA SER A 127 -18.99 -3.85 9.37
C SER A 127 -19.22 -2.31 9.29
#